data_d213cdcb613fa183c70cdc87be0bca96
#
_entry.id   d213cdcb613fa183c70cdc87be0bca96
#
_cell.length_a   1.000
_cell.length_b   1.000
_cell.length_c   1.000
_cell.angle_alpha   90.00
_cell.angle_beta   90.00
_cell.angle_gamma   90.00
#
_symmetry.space_group_name_H-M   'P 1'
#
loop_
_entity.id
_entity.type
_entity.pdbx_description
1 polymer ?
#
loop_
_entity_poly.entity_id
_entity_poly.type
_entity_poly.pdbx_seq_one_letter_code
_entity_poly.pdbx_strand_id
1 'polypeptide(L)'
;RKEASHMKIIEGGVTAAKGFEAAATAAGIKYQGRTDMAIIYSEKSCKVAGTFTTNVVKAAPVKWDRQIVESKQKSQAVIVNSGIANACTGEEGMKYCEETAKEAGKVLGIDEKGVLVGSTGVIGMQIPIDKIKAGITELAKGKKADLASGTEAAKAIMTTDTKKKEVAV
;
A
#
# COMPACT_ATOMS: atom_id res chain seq x y z
N ARG A 1 24.41 -3.45 32.00
CA ARG A 1 23.53 -2.45 31.33
C ARG A 1 23.76 -2.60 29.84
N LYS A 2 22.76 -3.14 29.09
CA LYS A 2 22.80 -3.09 27.62
C LYS A 2 22.68 -1.62 27.23
N GLU A 3 23.70 -1.10 26.55
CA GLU A 3 23.59 0.21 25.91
C GLU A 3 22.40 0.20 24.97
N ALA A 4 21.46 1.14 25.18
CA ALA A 4 20.40 1.36 24.23
C ALA A 4 21.06 1.79 22.91
N SER A 5 20.92 1.00 21.85
CA SER A 5 21.41 1.38 20.55
C SER A 5 20.65 2.65 20.13
N HIS A 6 21.33 3.77 20.05
CA HIS A 6 20.73 5.01 19.55
C HIS A 6 20.36 4.80 18.08
N MET A 7 19.05 4.85 17.77
CA MET A 7 18.58 4.86 16.40
C MET A 7 19.11 6.10 15.70
N LYS A 8 19.78 5.90 14.56
CA LYS A 8 20.29 6.99 13.73
C LYS A 8 19.32 7.23 12.59
N ILE A 9 18.80 8.46 12.49
CA ILE A 9 18.01 8.88 11.34
C ILE A 9 18.93 8.97 10.13
N ILE A 10 18.51 8.36 9.03
CA ILE A 10 19.18 8.41 7.73
C ILE A 10 18.27 9.02 6.68
N GLU A 11 18.80 9.38 5.51
CA GLU A 11 18.03 9.89 4.40
C GLU A 11 17.13 8.81 3.80
N GLY A 12 15.89 9.18 3.42
CA GLY A 12 14.93 8.35 2.69
C GLY A 12 13.69 7.96 3.48
N GLY A 13 12.97 7.03 2.91
CA GLY A 13 11.74 6.43 3.42
C GLY A 13 11.77 4.91 3.25
N VAL A 14 10.69 4.33 2.74
CA VAL A 14 10.51 2.87 2.64
C VAL A 14 11.59 2.16 1.81
N THR A 15 12.16 2.82 0.80
CA THR A 15 13.22 2.28 -0.06
C THR A 15 14.63 2.44 0.49
N ALA A 16 14.81 3.04 1.66
CA ALA A 16 16.09 3.04 2.36
C ALA A 16 16.44 1.63 2.88
N ALA A 17 15.44 0.78 3.11
CA ALA A 17 15.65 -0.60 3.47
C ALA A 17 16.04 -1.43 2.24
N LYS A 18 17.12 -2.22 2.35
CA LYS A 18 17.60 -3.08 1.26
C LYS A 18 16.55 -4.13 0.87
N GLY A 19 16.37 -4.32 -0.45
CA GLY A 19 15.42 -5.28 -1.00
C GLY A 19 13.99 -4.76 -1.08
N PHE A 20 13.77 -3.47 -0.79
CA PHE A 20 12.48 -2.81 -1.01
C PHE A 20 12.54 -1.89 -2.22
N GLU A 21 11.50 -1.97 -3.03
CA GLU A 21 11.23 -1.11 -4.17
C GLU A 21 9.91 -0.38 -3.97
N ALA A 22 9.73 0.76 -4.59
CA ALA A 22 8.48 1.49 -4.60
C ALA A 22 8.22 2.15 -5.95
N ALA A 23 6.97 2.45 -6.21
CA ALA A 23 6.54 3.28 -7.33
C ALA A 23 5.27 4.05 -6.97
N ALA A 24 5.00 5.09 -7.71
CA ALA A 24 3.75 5.82 -7.70
C ALA A 24 3.23 6.03 -9.12
N THR A 25 1.92 6.10 -9.31
CA THR A 25 1.30 6.38 -10.60
C THR A 25 0.02 7.21 -10.43
N ALA A 26 -0.36 7.90 -11.50
CA ALA A 26 -1.62 8.63 -11.60
C ALA A 26 -2.66 7.75 -12.29
N ALA A 27 -3.43 6.98 -11.53
CA ALA A 27 -4.48 6.11 -12.05
C ALA A 27 -5.80 6.87 -12.32
N GLY A 28 -5.93 8.11 -11.84
CA GLY A 28 -7.14 8.91 -11.97
C GLY A 28 -8.30 8.39 -11.13
N ILE A 29 -8.00 7.95 -9.90
CA ILE A 29 -9.00 7.40 -8.97
C ILE A 29 -10.13 8.39 -8.73
N LYS A 30 -9.78 9.61 -8.38
CA LYS A 30 -10.75 10.70 -8.16
C LYS A 30 -10.43 11.94 -9.01
N TYR A 31 -9.16 12.30 -9.10
CA TYR A 31 -8.70 13.49 -9.81
C TYR A 31 -7.74 13.11 -10.94
N GLN A 32 -7.73 13.89 -12.01
CA GLN A 32 -6.79 13.71 -13.12
C GLN A 32 -5.45 14.40 -12.83
N GLY A 33 -4.35 13.82 -13.34
CA GLY A 33 -3.02 14.43 -13.30
C GLY A 33 -2.33 14.42 -11.94
N ARG A 34 -2.89 13.72 -10.95
CA ARG A 34 -2.30 13.56 -9.61
C ARG A 34 -1.92 12.10 -9.40
N THR A 35 -0.73 11.86 -8.85
CA THR A 35 -0.37 10.51 -8.37
C THR A 35 -1.31 10.14 -7.22
N ASP A 36 -1.96 8.99 -7.33
CA ASP A 36 -3.01 8.52 -6.43
C ASP A 36 -2.96 7.01 -6.19
N MET A 37 -1.93 6.35 -6.69
CA MET A 37 -1.59 4.96 -6.35
C MET A 37 -0.11 4.79 -6.08
N ALA A 38 0.20 3.92 -5.15
CA ALA A 38 1.56 3.52 -4.80
C ALA A 38 1.67 2.00 -4.60
N ILE A 39 2.88 1.49 -4.84
CA ILE A 39 3.31 0.16 -4.44
C ILE A 39 4.51 0.25 -3.54
N ILE A 40 4.55 -0.59 -2.50
CA ILE A 40 5.75 -0.97 -1.78
C ILE A 40 5.94 -2.45 -2.04
N TYR A 41 7.08 -2.83 -2.56
CA TYR A 41 7.38 -4.20 -2.96
C TYR A 41 8.66 -4.70 -2.28
N SER A 42 8.65 -5.93 -1.83
CA SER A 42 9.84 -6.63 -1.32
C SER A 42 10.27 -7.71 -2.29
N GLU A 43 11.56 -7.72 -2.63
CA GLU A 43 12.16 -8.77 -3.47
C GLU A 43 12.00 -10.17 -2.86
N LYS A 44 11.86 -10.24 -1.54
CA LYS A 44 11.69 -11.49 -0.80
C LYS A 44 10.41 -11.48 0.02
N SER A 45 9.82 -12.63 0.17
CA SER A 45 8.66 -12.84 1.03
C SER A 45 8.97 -12.53 2.49
N CYS A 46 8.28 -11.56 3.08
CA CYS A 46 8.50 -11.02 4.41
C CYS A 46 7.48 -11.54 5.42
N LYS A 47 7.92 -11.67 6.68
CA LYS A 47 6.98 -11.76 7.80
C LYS A 47 6.29 -10.41 7.97
N VAL A 48 5.01 -10.45 8.30
CA VAL A 48 4.22 -9.26 8.57
C VAL A 48 3.71 -9.24 10.00
N ALA A 49 3.57 -8.04 10.55
CA ALA A 49 2.91 -7.79 11.81
C ALA A 49 2.05 -6.53 11.66
N GLY A 50 0.96 -6.44 12.38
CA GLY A 50 0.06 -5.31 12.28
C GLY A 50 -0.72 -5.08 13.56
N THR A 51 -1.11 -3.83 13.77
CA THR A 51 -2.05 -3.41 14.80
C THR A 51 -3.30 -2.88 14.12
N PHE A 52 -4.46 -3.24 14.64
CA PHE A 52 -5.74 -2.95 14.00
C PHE A 52 -6.68 -2.28 14.99
N THR A 53 -7.54 -1.41 14.46
CA THR A 53 -8.57 -0.76 15.26
C THR A 53 -9.51 -1.79 15.91
N THR A 54 -9.94 -1.50 17.12
CA THR A 54 -10.99 -2.23 17.84
C THR A 54 -12.39 -1.73 17.49
N ASN A 55 -12.52 -0.66 16.69
CA ASN A 55 -13.79 -0.14 16.24
C ASN A 55 -14.66 -1.23 15.59
N VAL A 56 -15.96 -1.22 15.85
CA VAL A 56 -16.91 -2.15 15.23
C VAL A 56 -16.98 -1.94 13.73
N VAL A 57 -17.03 -0.69 13.27
CA VAL A 57 -17.01 -0.32 11.85
C VAL A 57 -15.56 -0.28 11.37
N LYS A 58 -15.24 -1.17 10.44
CA LYS A 58 -13.89 -1.32 9.86
C LYS A 58 -13.95 -1.24 8.35
N ALA A 59 -13.01 -0.54 7.76
CA ALA A 59 -12.82 -0.51 6.31
C ALA A 59 -12.46 -1.90 5.75
N ALA A 60 -12.78 -2.15 4.50
CA ALA A 60 -12.47 -3.42 3.85
C ALA A 60 -10.97 -3.77 3.89
N PRO A 61 -10.03 -2.86 3.59
CA PRO A 61 -8.60 -3.13 3.72
C PRO A 61 -8.18 -3.54 5.13
N VAL A 62 -8.76 -2.94 6.18
CA VAL A 62 -8.46 -3.32 7.58
C VAL A 62 -8.83 -4.77 7.85
N LYS A 63 -9.99 -5.23 7.36
CA LYS A 63 -10.43 -6.62 7.50
C LYS A 63 -9.55 -7.57 6.68
N TRP A 64 -9.22 -7.18 5.45
CA TRP A 64 -8.37 -7.93 4.53
C TRP A 64 -6.97 -8.15 5.10
N ASP A 65 -6.28 -7.08 5.48
CA ASP A 65 -4.92 -7.13 5.99
C ASP A 65 -4.84 -7.86 7.33
N ARG A 66 -5.86 -7.71 8.18
CA ARG A 66 -5.96 -8.44 9.44
C ARG A 66 -5.98 -9.95 9.23
N GLN A 67 -6.73 -10.45 8.26
CA GLN A 67 -6.78 -11.87 7.92
C GLN A 67 -5.38 -12.38 7.51
N ILE A 68 -4.65 -11.60 6.71
CA ILE A 68 -3.29 -11.95 6.28
C ILE A 68 -2.35 -12.03 7.49
N VAL A 69 -2.37 -11.02 8.37
CA VAL A 69 -1.50 -10.99 9.56
C VAL A 69 -1.84 -12.11 10.53
N GLU A 70 -3.12 -12.36 10.83
CA GLU A 70 -3.58 -13.40 11.75
C GLU A 70 -3.29 -14.82 11.21
N SER A 71 -3.35 -15.02 9.90
CA SER A 71 -3.00 -16.30 9.26
C SER A 71 -1.50 -16.56 9.21
N LYS A 72 -0.66 -15.60 9.62
CA LYS A 72 0.81 -15.62 9.50
C LYS A 72 1.31 -15.80 8.05
N GLN A 73 0.48 -15.45 7.09
CA GLN A 73 0.86 -15.41 5.68
C GLN A 73 2.02 -14.41 5.50
N LYS A 74 3.00 -14.77 4.67
CA LYS A 74 4.07 -13.85 4.27
C LYS A 74 3.58 -12.90 3.19
N SER A 75 4.13 -11.69 3.15
CA SER A 75 3.79 -10.67 2.16
C SER A 75 5.00 -10.20 1.37
N GLN A 76 4.76 -9.76 0.13
CA GLN A 76 5.76 -9.14 -0.72
C GLN A 76 5.32 -7.79 -1.29
N ALA A 77 4.05 -7.44 -1.20
CA ALA A 77 3.56 -6.19 -1.74
C ALA A 77 2.49 -5.53 -0.87
N VAL A 78 2.50 -4.21 -0.88
CA VAL A 78 1.41 -3.36 -0.39
C VAL A 78 0.96 -2.49 -1.54
N ILE A 79 -0.31 -2.57 -1.92
CA ILE A 79 -0.94 -1.69 -2.93
C ILE A 79 -1.78 -0.66 -2.19
N VAL A 80 -1.53 0.62 -2.46
CA VAL A 80 -2.25 1.71 -1.79
C VAL A 80 -2.86 2.63 -2.85
N ASN A 81 -4.09 3.04 -2.63
CA ASN A 81 -4.70 4.13 -3.38
C ASN A 81 -5.12 5.30 -2.48
N SER A 82 -5.16 6.50 -3.05
CA SER A 82 -5.70 7.70 -2.42
C SER A 82 -6.82 8.32 -3.28
N GLY A 83 -7.59 9.24 -2.66
CA GLY A 83 -8.70 9.94 -3.30
C GLY A 83 -10.07 9.38 -2.95
N ILE A 84 -10.29 8.09 -3.09
CA ILE A 84 -11.48 7.37 -2.64
C ILE A 84 -11.02 6.25 -1.70
N ALA A 85 -11.57 6.21 -0.49
CA ALA A 85 -11.29 5.17 0.49
C ALA A 85 -12.26 3.98 0.30
N ASN A 86 -11.72 2.77 0.30
CA ASN A 86 -12.53 1.55 0.35
C ASN A 86 -13.07 1.32 1.77
N ALA A 87 -13.97 2.21 2.20
CA ALA A 87 -14.56 2.21 3.53
C ALA A 87 -16.05 2.52 3.44
N CYS A 88 -16.86 1.86 4.26
CA CYS A 88 -18.31 1.87 4.19
C CYS A 88 -18.85 1.39 2.82
N THR A 89 -18.20 0.40 2.23
CA THR A 89 -18.42 -0.13 0.87
C THR A 89 -19.05 -1.52 0.85
N GLY A 90 -19.40 -2.06 2.02
CA GLY A 90 -20.06 -3.35 2.15
C GLY A 90 -19.22 -4.54 1.68
N GLU A 91 -19.89 -5.58 1.21
CA GLU A 91 -19.26 -6.81 0.70
C GLU A 91 -18.46 -6.56 -0.58
N GLU A 92 -18.92 -5.65 -1.42
CA GLU A 92 -18.24 -5.28 -2.65
C GLU A 92 -16.84 -4.70 -2.37
N GLY A 93 -16.69 -3.94 -1.27
CA GLY A 93 -15.38 -3.44 -0.84
C GLY A 93 -14.38 -4.57 -0.52
N MET A 94 -14.84 -5.66 0.10
CA MET A 94 -14.00 -6.84 0.34
C MET A 94 -13.62 -7.55 -0.96
N LYS A 95 -14.58 -7.70 -1.88
CA LYS A 95 -14.33 -8.23 -3.22
C LYS A 95 -13.26 -7.41 -3.96
N TYR A 96 -13.30 -6.10 -3.84
CA TYR A 96 -12.29 -5.22 -4.47
C TYR A 96 -10.90 -5.33 -3.82
N CYS A 97 -10.80 -5.63 -2.53
CA CYS A 97 -9.51 -5.99 -1.91
C CYS A 97 -8.95 -7.28 -2.55
N GLU A 98 -9.80 -8.31 -2.68
CA GLU A 98 -9.42 -9.57 -3.30
C GLU A 98 -9.00 -9.38 -4.77
N GLU A 99 -9.77 -8.63 -5.56
CA GLU A 99 -9.45 -8.34 -6.96
C GLU A 99 -8.14 -7.53 -7.11
N THR A 100 -7.89 -6.59 -6.22
CA THR A 100 -6.62 -5.83 -6.15
C THR A 100 -5.46 -6.78 -5.89
N ALA A 101 -5.59 -7.67 -4.90
CA ALA A 101 -4.57 -8.63 -4.55
C ALA A 101 -4.30 -9.64 -5.68
N LYS A 102 -5.35 -10.15 -6.32
CA LYS A 102 -5.25 -11.06 -7.48
C LYS A 102 -4.51 -10.42 -8.64
N GLU A 103 -4.86 -9.18 -8.99
CA GLU A 103 -4.18 -8.49 -10.08
C GLU A 103 -2.71 -8.22 -9.74
N ALA A 104 -2.42 -7.78 -8.52
CA ALA A 104 -1.03 -7.59 -8.06
C ALA A 104 -0.25 -8.91 -8.07
N GLY A 105 -0.83 -10.00 -7.59
CA GLY A 105 -0.23 -11.32 -7.60
C GLY A 105 0.13 -11.78 -9.02
N LYS A 106 -0.82 -11.61 -9.96
CA LYS A 106 -0.64 -11.94 -11.37
C LYS A 106 0.46 -11.12 -12.04
N VAL A 107 0.43 -9.79 -11.88
CA VAL A 107 1.37 -8.88 -12.56
C VAL A 107 2.78 -8.97 -11.98
N LEU A 108 2.91 -9.18 -10.67
CA LEU A 108 4.19 -9.27 -9.97
C LEU A 108 4.77 -10.70 -9.91
N GLY A 109 3.97 -11.72 -10.22
CA GLY A 109 4.38 -13.12 -10.11
C GLY A 109 4.56 -13.58 -8.65
N ILE A 110 3.75 -13.07 -7.72
CA ILE A 110 3.78 -13.37 -6.29
C ILE A 110 2.47 -13.98 -5.80
N ASP A 111 2.49 -14.54 -4.58
CA ASP A 111 1.27 -15.06 -3.95
C ASP A 111 0.28 -13.92 -3.63
N GLU A 112 -0.88 -13.94 -4.27
CA GLU A 112 -1.96 -12.97 -4.06
C GLU A 112 -2.44 -12.90 -2.61
N LYS A 113 -2.37 -14.02 -1.87
CA LYS A 113 -2.79 -14.10 -0.47
C LYS A 113 -1.89 -13.30 0.48
N GLY A 114 -0.71 -12.91 0.01
CA GLY A 114 0.24 -12.08 0.75
C GLY A 114 0.27 -10.61 0.31
N VAL A 115 -0.67 -10.16 -0.54
CA VAL A 115 -0.75 -8.77 -0.95
C VAL A 115 -1.60 -7.96 0.04
N LEU A 116 -0.99 -7.00 0.71
CA LEU A 116 -1.65 -6.05 1.59
C LEU A 116 -2.25 -4.89 0.78
N VAL A 117 -3.34 -4.33 1.26
CA VAL A 117 -4.09 -3.29 0.56
C VAL A 117 -4.34 -2.09 1.47
N GLY A 118 -3.99 -0.90 1.03
CA GLY A 118 -4.32 0.37 1.69
C GLY A 118 -5.23 1.23 0.82
N SER A 119 -6.15 1.95 1.44
CA SER A 119 -7.07 2.82 0.72
C SER A 119 -7.45 4.01 1.59
N THR A 120 -7.31 5.22 1.05
CA THR A 120 -7.60 6.44 1.80
C THR A 120 -8.32 7.48 0.93
N GLY A 121 -9.11 8.36 1.56
CA GLY A 121 -9.84 9.43 0.89
C GLY A 121 -11.30 9.51 1.30
N VAL A 122 -12.18 9.81 0.36
CA VAL A 122 -13.62 9.91 0.60
C VAL A 122 -14.21 8.53 0.85
N ILE A 123 -15.00 8.39 1.92
CA ILE A 123 -15.67 7.15 2.32
C ILE A 123 -17.06 7.02 1.69
N GLY A 124 -17.60 5.80 1.62
CA GLY A 124 -18.97 5.53 1.14
C GLY A 124 -19.14 5.54 -0.38
N MET A 125 -18.04 5.67 -1.13
CA MET A 125 -18.02 5.51 -2.58
C MET A 125 -17.27 4.24 -2.94
N GLN A 126 -17.74 3.53 -3.96
CA GLN A 126 -16.98 2.39 -4.49
C GLN A 126 -15.72 2.87 -5.21
N ILE A 127 -14.60 2.16 -4.98
CA ILE A 127 -13.36 2.45 -5.71
C ILE A 127 -13.50 2.00 -7.16
N PRO A 128 -12.92 2.74 -8.14
CA PRO A 128 -12.94 2.35 -9.53
C PRO A 128 -11.95 1.21 -9.80
N ILE A 129 -12.40 -0.04 -9.60
CA ILE A 129 -11.53 -1.22 -9.60
C ILE A 129 -10.73 -1.41 -10.90
N ASP A 130 -11.31 -1.05 -12.05
CA ASP A 130 -10.60 -1.15 -13.34
C ASP A 130 -9.42 -0.19 -13.42
N LYS A 131 -9.54 1.01 -12.86
CA LYS A 131 -8.44 1.97 -12.75
C LYS A 131 -7.37 1.47 -11.77
N ILE A 132 -7.77 0.84 -10.66
CA ILE A 132 -6.86 0.20 -9.72
C ILE A 132 -6.04 -0.87 -10.44
N LYS A 133 -6.67 -1.77 -11.18
CA LYS A 133 -5.99 -2.84 -11.92
C LYS A 133 -5.01 -2.30 -12.96
N ALA A 134 -5.43 -1.29 -13.73
CA ALA A 134 -4.54 -0.63 -14.68
C ALA A 134 -3.35 0.04 -13.99
N GLY A 135 -3.59 0.72 -12.86
CA GLY A 135 -2.56 1.34 -12.04
C GLY A 135 -1.54 0.33 -11.49
N ILE A 136 -1.97 -0.87 -11.07
CA ILE A 136 -1.08 -1.94 -10.61
C ILE A 136 -0.08 -2.34 -11.71
N THR A 137 -0.53 -2.44 -12.95
CA THR A 137 0.35 -2.76 -14.09
C THR A 137 1.44 -1.70 -14.26
N GLU A 138 1.09 -0.41 -14.16
CA GLU A 138 2.05 0.67 -14.28
C GLU A 138 3.01 0.73 -13.07
N LEU A 139 2.51 0.51 -11.85
CA LEU A 139 3.31 0.43 -10.64
C LEU A 139 4.35 -0.70 -10.71
N ALA A 140 3.95 -1.87 -11.21
CA ALA A 140 4.84 -3.02 -11.33
C ALA A 140 6.00 -2.76 -12.30
N LYS A 141 5.75 -2.03 -13.40
CA LYS A 141 6.78 -1.64 -14.37
C LYS A 141 7.71 -0.55 -13.82
N GLY A 142 7.15 0.36 -13.04
CA GLY A 142 7.85 1.56 -12.57
C GLY A 142 8.61 1.42 -11.25
N LYS A 143 8.45 0.31 -10.53
CA LYS A 143 9.04 0.15 -9.19
C LYS A 143 10.57 0.12 -9.23
N LYS A 144 11.20 0.83 -8.29
CA LYS A 144 12.66 0.98 -8.16
C LYS A 144 13.06 1.03 -6.70
N ALA A 145 14.33 0.69 -6.43
CA ALA A 145 14.93 0.71 -5.10
C ALA A 145 15.56 2.06 -4.71
N ASP A 146 15.48 3.09 -5.57
CA ASP A 146 16.03 4.41 -5.26
C ASP A 146 15.18 5.19 -4.24
N LEU A 147 15.79 6.13 -3.53
CA LEU A 147 15.12 6.92 -2.49
C LEU A 147 13.97 7.78 -3.05
N ALA A 148 14.13 8.27 -4.28
CA ALA A 148 13.13 9.09 -4.94
C ALA A 148 11.82 8.33 -5.15
N SER A 149 11.87 7.04 -5.52
CA SER A 149 10.69 6.19 -5.69
C SER A 149 9.92 5.99 -4.38
N GLY A 150 10.63 5.84 -3.25
CA GLY A 150 10.01 5.83 -1.92
C GLY A 150 9.30 7.14 -1.58
N THR A 151 9.95 8.27 -1.89
CA THR A 151 9.37 9.61 -1.72
C THR A 151 8.11 9.81 -2.57
N GLU A 152 8.11 9.37 -3.83
CA GLU A 152 6.92 9.47 -4.69
C GLU A 152 5.77 8.59 -4.18
N ALA A 153 6.07 7.41 -3.66
CA ALA A 153 5.06 6.57 -3.00
C ALA A 153 4.44 7.28 -1.78
N ALA A 154 5.26 7.93 -0.94
CA ALA A 154 4.78 8.72 0.20
C ALA A 154 3.89 9.90 -0.23
N LYS A 155 4.18 10.54 -1.36
CA LYS A 155 3.34 11.61 -1.92
C LYS A 155 2.01 11.08 -2.47
N ALA A 156 2.01 9.94 -3.13
CA ALA A 156 0.83 9.37 -3.77
C ALA A 156 -0.28 8.97 -2.78
N ILE A 157 0.07 8.69 -1.53
CA ILE A 157 -0.90 8.36 -0.47
C ILE A 157 -1.44 9.57 0.28
N MET A 158 -0.95 10.78 0.00
CA MET A 158 -1.46 12.01 0.62
C MET A 158 -2.88 12.32 0.13
N THR A 159 -3.70 12.87 1.03
CA THR A 159 -5.04 13.40 0.71
C THR A 159 -5.11 14.89 1.01
N THR A 160 -5.30 15.26 2.28
CA THR A 160 -5.34 16.64 2.77
C THR A 160 -4.01 17.09 3.39
N ASP A 161 -3.04 16.20 3.43
CA ASP A 161 -1.70 16.52 3.93
C ASP A 161 -1.02 17.58 3.06
N THR A 162 -0.37 18.54 3.68
CA THR A 162 0.39 19.60 3.01
C THR A 162 1.85 19.22 2.78
N LYS A 163 2.33 18.20 3.50
CA LYS A 163 3.71 17.71 3.42
C LYS A 163 3.73 16.18 3.45
N LYS A 164 4.61 15.58 2.66
CA LYS A 164 4.89 14.16 2.75
C LYS A 164 5.47 13.80 4.11
N LYS A 165 5.19 12.60 4.60
CA LYS A 165 5.75 12.07 5.85
C LYS A 165 6.50 10.79 5.53
N GLU A 166 7.80 10.83 5.72
CA GLU A 166 8.69 9.68 5.56
C GLU A 166 9.85 9.77 6.54
N VAL A 167 10.36 8.66 6.98
CA VAL A 167 11.54 8.56 7.85
C VAL A 167 12.23 7.22 7.62
N ALA A 168 13.54 7.21 7.71
CA ALA A 168 14.36 6.00 7.74
C ALA A 168 15.35 6.07 8.91
N VAL A 169 15.64 4.94 9.54
CA VAL A 169 16.53 4.79 10.70
C VAL A 169 17.44 3.57 10.56
#